data_76883cfec48d66362447855eeafc9ba3
#
_entry.id   76883cfec48d66362447855eeafc9ba3
#
_cell.length_a   1.000
_cell.length_b   1.000
_cell.length_c   1.000
_cell.angle_alpha   90.00
_cell.angle_beta   90.00
_cell.angle_gamma   90.00
#
_symmetry.space_group_name_H-M   'P 1'
#
loop_
_entity.id
_entity.type
_entity.pdbx_description
1 polymer ?
#
loop_
_entity_poly.entity_id
_entity_poly.type
_entity_poly.pdbx_seq_one_letter_code
_entity_poly.pdbx_strand_id
1 'polypeptide(L)'
;SIEKGHDISNHALIGYGAAAGQHICEVADALNLKTIIIHPFSSVLSAYGMGFAEIKSIKNRTIEKNINNYFNKIPNDFKIIQNIAFKELSADEPSLKIEQVKINKIISLKYENTDSFINVPLKNLSLCLKNFKKLYKNRYGFLHGGKNIIIDHISIEMSIHNKNSNIKTNQIKKNYNVKNNGYCRTFIRNNFKRIKIYKRNKLKFGDCINGP
;
A
#
# COMPACT_ATOMS: atom_id res chain seq x y z
N SER A 1 -5.22 -3.82 8.95
CA SER A 1 -4.06 -3.11 9.54
C SER A 1 -3.77 -3.59 10.96
N ILE A 2 -4.73 -3.59 11.86
CA ILE A 2 -4.56 -4.11 13.24
C ILE A 2 -4.16 -5.58 13.21
N GLU A 3 -4.80 -6.40 12.39
CA GLU A 3 -4.45 -7.80 12.16
C GLU A 3 -2.99 -8.03 11.73
N LYS A 4 -2.40 -7.04 11.05
CA LYS A 4 -0.98 -7.05 10.64
C LYS A 4 -0.06 -6.37 11.67
N GLY A 5 -0.56 -6.02 12.85
CA GLY A 5 0.20 -5.36 13.92
C GLY A 5 0.56 -3.89 13.66
N HIS A 6 -0.20 -3.20 12.79
CA HIS A 6 0.02 -1.77 12.54
C HIS A 6 -0.89 -0.92 13.42
N ASP A 7 -0.31 0.01 14.17
CA ASP A 7 -1.05 1.07 14.83
C ASP A 7 -1.58 2.06 13.77
N ILE A 8 -2.90 2.22 13.73
CA ILE A 8 -3.56 3.09 12.75
C ILE A 8 -3.68 4.55 13.21
N SER A 9 -3.43 4.87 14.46
CA SER A 9 -3.65 6.21 15.04
C SER A 9 -2.90 7.33 14.28
N ASN A 10 -1.77 7.02 13.67
CA ASN A 10 -0.94 7.95 12.90
C ASN A 10 -1.17 7.86 11.38
N HIS A 11 -2.23 7.15 10.94
CA HIS A 11 -2.55 7.03 9.52
C HIS A 11 -3.56 8.11 9.09
N ALA A 12 -3.68 8.33 7.78
CA ALA A 12 -4.73 9.13 7.18
C ALA A 12 -5.83 8.22 6.61
N LEU A 13 -7.09 8.60 6.81
CA LEU A 13 -8.24 7.93 6.21
C LEU A 13 -8.50 8.48 4.81
N ILE A 14 -8.53 7.63 3.81
CA ILE A 14 -8.84 8.03 2.43
C ILE A 14 -10.31 7.71 2.13
N GLY A 15 -11.08 8.75 1.80
CA GLY A 15 -12.46 8.60 1.35
C GLY A 15 -12.56 8.41 -0.14
N TYR A 16 -13.22 7.33 -0.58
CA TYR A 16 -13.50 7.08 -1.98
C TYR A 16 -14.94 6.59 -2.19
N GLY A 17 -15.47 6.77 -3.41
CA GLY A 17 -16.88 6.56 -3.72
C GLY A 17 -17.71 7.83 -3.57
N ALA A 18 -18.88 7.87 -4.23
CA ALA A 18 -19.73 9.05 -4.28
C ALA A 18 -20.29 9.45 -2.90
N ALA A 19 -20.61 8.49 -2.04
CA ALA A 19 -21.22 8.73 -0.72
C ALA A 19 -20.19 8.84 0.43
N ALA A 20 -18.91 8.55 0.20
CA ALA A 20 -17.91 8.50 1.26
C ALA A 20 -17.80 9.80 2.06
N GLY A 21 -17.93 10.95 1.40
CA GLY A 21 -17.86 12.25 2.06
C GLY A 21 -18.94 12.51 3.11
N GLN A 22 -20.03 11.74 3.12
CA GLN A 22 -21.13 11.90 4.08
C GLN A 22 -20.84 11.26 5.45
N HIS A 23 -20.07 10.17 5.46
CA HIS A 23 -19.84 9.35 6.68
C HIS A 23 -18.39 9.32 7.16
N ILE A 24 -17.44 9.78 6.33
CA ILE A 24 -16.02 9.61 6.60
C ILE A 24 -15.54 10.29 7.89
N CYS A 25 -16.16 11.41 8.26
CA CYS A 25 -15.80 12.11 9.50
C CYS A 25 -16.16 11.28 10.74
N GLU A 26 -17.35 10.67 10.75
CA GLU A 26 -17.79 9.82 11.86
C GLU A 26 -16.94 8.54 11.97
N VAL A 27 -16.56 7.98 10.82
CA VAL A 27 -15.64 6.84 10.78
C VAL A 27 -14.25 7.23 11.30
N ALA A 28 -13.74 8.41 10.94
CA ALA A 28 -12.46 8.91 11.45
C ALA A 28 -12.49 9.14 12.96
N ASP A 29 -13.58 9.74 13.47
CA ASP A 29 -13.78 9.96 14.91
C ASP A 29 -13.82 8.60 15.65
N ALA A 30 -14.56 7.62 15.16
CA ALA A 30 -14.64 6.28 15.75
C ALA A 30 -13.29 5.53 15.77
N LEU A 31 -12.44 5.77 14.78
CA LEU A 31 -11.09 5.19 14.66
C LEU A 31 -9.99 6.06 15.30
N ASN A 32 -10.33 7.20 15.90
CA ASN A 32 -9.40 8.20 16.44
C ASN A 32 -8.36 8.67 15.43
N LEU A 33 -8.76 8.84 14.16
CA LEU A 33 -7.92 9.34 13.07
C LEU A 33 -8.10 10.83 12.89
N LYS A 34 -6.98 11.57 12.84
CA LYS A 34 -6.99 13.04 12.76
C LYS A 34 -6.96 13.59 11.33
N THR A 35 -6.65 12.76 10.36
CA THR A 35 -6.45 13.20 8.98
C THR A 35 -7.35 12.41 8.04
N ILE A 36 -8.12 13.14 7.24
CA ILE A 36 -8.97 12.59 6.17
C ILE A 36 -8.48 13.17 4.84
N ILE A 37 -8.34 12.31 3.85
CA ILE A 37 -7.98 12.68 2.48
C ILE A 37 -9.16 12.35 1.56
N ILE A 38 -9.67 13.37 0.86
CA ILE A 38 -10.68 13.21 -0.18
C ILE A 38 -10.11 13.73 -1.49
N HIS A 39 -9.83 12.80 -2.41
CA HIS A 39 -9.29 13.13 -3.73
C HIS A 39 -10.34 13.85 -4.59
N PRO A 40 -9.95 14.78 -5.51
CA PRO A 40 -10.89 15.39 -6.46
C PRO A 40 -11.72 14.40 -7.26
N PHE A 41 -11.15 13.27 -7.62
CA PHE A 41 -11.81 12.17 -8.33
C PHE A 41 -12.22 11.02 -7.40
N SER A 42 -12.60 11.32 -6.15
CA SER A 42 -12.96 10.29 -5.16
C SER A 42 -14.07 9.35 -5.63
N SER A 43 -15.03 9.84 -6.42
CA SER A 43 -16.11 9.02 -6.98
C SER A 43 -15.66 8.01 -8.03
N VAL A 44 -14.52 8.26 -8.69
CA VAL A 44 -13.93 7.42 -9.75
C VAL A 44 -12.47 7.08 -9.45
N LEU A 45 -12.11 7.03 -8.17
CA LEU A 45 -10.71 6.88 -7.74
C LEU A 45 -10.06 5.59 -8.25
N SER A 46 -10.82 4.51 -8.36
CA SER A 46 -10.32 3.24 -8.90
C SER A 46 -9.92 3.37 -10.38
N ALA A 47 -10.77 3.98 -11.21
CA ALA A 47 -10.46 4.23 -12.61
C ALA A 47 -9.27 5.20 -12.77
N TYR A 48 -9.23 6.24 -11.93
CA TYR A 48 -8.10 7.15 -11.89
C TYR A 48 -6.79 6.44 -11.51
N GLY A 49 -6.84 5.55 -10.50
CA GLY A 49 -5.68 4.75 -10.07
C GLY A 49 -5.19 3.77 -11.14
N MET A 50 -6.10 3.17 -11.92
CA MET A 50 -5.71 2.31 -13.04
C MET A 50 -4.87 3.04 -14.10
N GLY A 51 -5.11 4.33 -14.32
CA GLY A 51 -4.29 5.14 -15.23
C GLY A 51 -2.84 5.35 -14.77
N PHE A 52 -2.54 5.12 -13.49
CA PHE A 52 -1.19 5.19 -12.90
C PHE A 52 -0.63 3.82 -12.53
N ALA A 53 -1.42 2.75 -12.68
CA ALA A 53 -0.96 1.42 -12.33
C ALA A 53 0.24 1.01 -13.20
N GLU A 54 1.23 0.43 -12.55
CA GLU A 54 2.32 -0.23 -13.25
C GLU A 54 1.83 -1.53 -13.89
N ILE A 55 2.30 -1.85 -15.08
CA ILE A 55 2.10 -3.19 -15.65
C ILE A 55 2.98 -4.14 -14.86
N LYS A 56 2.39 -5.19 -14.29
CA LYS A 56 3.07 -6.11 -13.38
C LYS A 56 2.85 -7.56 -13.77
N SER A 57 3.89 -8.36 -13.61
CA SER A 57 3.80 -9.82 -13.57
C SER A 57 4.28 -10.32 -12.21
N ILE A 58 3.46 -11.14 -11.55
CA ILE A 58 3.78 -11.75 -10.26
C ILE A 58 3.79 -13.26 -10.46
N LYS A 59 4.91 -13.91 -10.11
CA LYS A 59 5.04 -15.37 -10.15
C LYS A 59 5.48 -15.91 -8.81
N ASN A 60 4.84 -16.97 -8.40
CA ASN A 60 5.12 -17.68 -7.16
C ASN A 60 5.60 -19.09 -7.46
N ARG A 61 6.46 -19.62 -6.59
CA ARG A 61 6.88 -21.02 -6.62
C ARG A 61 6.90 -21.58 -5.19
N THR A 62 6.14 -22.61 -4.94
CA THR A 62 6.14 -23.35 -3.67
C THR A 62 7.45 -24.09 -3.51
N ILE A 63 8.01 -24.06 -2.30
CA ILE A 63 9.30 -24.68 -1.97
C ILE A 63 9.13 -25.75 -0.87
N GLU A 64 8.47 -25.41 0.23
CA GLU A 64 8.21 -26.29 1.40
C GLU A 64 9.47 -27.01 1.91
N LYS A 65 10.57 -26.27 2.09
CA LYS A 65 11.88 -26.80 2.53
C LYS A 65 12.45 -25.97 3.67
N ASN A 66 13.25 -26.62 4.53
CA ASN A 66 13.99 -25.94 5.58
C ASN A 66 14.94 -24.91 4.95
N ILE A 67 14.89 -23.66 5.46
CA ILE A 67 15.65 -22.54 4.89
C ILE A 67 17.17 -22.77 4.93
N ASN A 68 17.70 -23.36 6.01
CA ASN A 68 19.14 -23.58 6.16
C ASN A 68 19.69 -24.55 5.11
N ASN A 69 18.89 -25.54 4.73
CA ASN A 69 19.30 -26.59 3.79
C ASN A 69 19.06 -26.21 2.33
N TYR A 70 18.13 -25.27 2.08
CA TYR A 70 17.67 -24.99 0.72
C TYR A 70 18.09 -23.61 0.20
N PHE A 71 18.53 -22.70 1.07
CA PHE A 71 18.79 -21.29 0.73
C PHE A 71 19.72 -21.12 -0.48
N ASN A 72 20.75 -21.97 -0.61
CA ASN A 72 21.72 -21.90 -1.72
C ASN A 72 21.10 -22.26 -3.09
N LYS A 73 19.93 -22.92 -3.13
CA LYS A 73 19.22 -23.28 -4.36
C LYS A 73 18.24 -22.20 -4.82
N ILE A 74 17.84 -21.29 -3.91
CA ILE A 74 16.87 -20.21 -4.18
C ILE A 74 17.23 -19.34 -5.39
N PRO A 75 18.50 -18.96 -5.65
CA PRO A 75 18.84 -18.16 -6.82
C PRO A 75 18.45 -18.83 -8.15
N ASN A 76 18.54 -20.15 -8.24
CA ASN A 76 18.14 -20.91 -9.43
C ASN A 76 16.61 -20.94 -9.60
N ASP A 77 15.89 -21.12 -8.49
CA ASP A 77 14.43 -21.06 -8.51
C ASP A 77 13.92 -19.68 -8.93
N PHE A 78 14.55 -18.60 -8.43
CA PHE A 78 14.24 -17.25 -8.88
C PHE A 78 14.50 -17.03 -10.36
N LYS A 79 15.59 -17.59 -10.93
CA LYS A 79 15.84 -17.49 -12.39
C LYS A 79 14.69 -18.10 -13.19
N ILE A 80 14.16 -19.24 -12.75
CA ILE A 80 13.05 -19.91 -13.44
C ILE A 80 11.81 -19.01 -13.46
N ILE A 81 11.35 -18.55 -12.29
CA ILE A 81 10.13 -17.72 -12.21
C ILE A 81 10.34 -16.31 -12.80
N GLN A 82 11.58 -15.79 -12.80
CA GLN A 82 11.95 -14.54 -13.44
C GLN A 82 11.78 -14.61 -14.96
N ASN A 83 12.25 -15.69 -15.58
CA ASN A 83 12.10 -15.90 -17.02
C ASN A 83 10.62 -16.01 -17.41
N ILE A 84 9.80 -16.68 -16.61
CA ILE A 84 8.36 -16.79 -16.84
C ILE A 84 7.69 -15.42 -16.73
N ALA A 85 7.98 -14.66 -15.66
CA ALA A 85 7.43 -13.34 -15.44
C ALA A 85 7.85 -12.34 -16.52
N PHE A 86 9.12 -12.39 -16.96
CA PHE A 86 9.62 -11.52 -18.00
C PHE A 86 8.98 -11.83 -19.36
N LYS A 87 8.81 -13.12 -19.70
CA LYS A 87 8.14 -13.54 -20.94
C LYS A 87 6.70 -13.02 -21.00
N GLU A 88 5.99 -13.03 -19.88
CA GLU A 88 4.63 -12.48 -19.79
C GLU A 88 4.61 -10.95 -20.02
N LEU A 89 5.49 -10.20 -19.36
CA LEU A 89 5.59 -8.75 -19.55
C LEU A 89 6.02 -8.37 -20.98
N SER A 90 6.92 -9.12 -21.60
CA SER A 90 7.39 -8.86 -22.96
C SER A 90 6.39 -9.28 -24.04
N ALA A 91 5.37 -10.05 -23.70
CA ALA A 91 4.29 -10.37 -24.65
C ALA A 91 3.46 -9.11 -24.98
N ASP A 92 3.25 -8.23 -24.00
CA ASP A 92 2.53 -6.97 -24.18
C ASP A 92 3.43 -5.84 -24.74
N GLU A 93 4.75 -5.93 -24.51
CA GLU A 93 5.74 -4.94 -24.98
C GLU A 93 6.99 -5.65 -25.51
N PRO A 94 7.02 -6.06 -26.80
CA PRO A 94 8.14 -6.84 -27.38
C PRO A 94 9.50 -6.13 -27.36
N SER A 95 9.53 -4.80 -27.25
CA SER A 95 10.76 -3.99 -27.15
C SER A 95 11.34 -3.90 -25.74
N LEU A 96 10.68 -4.51 -24.74
CA LEU A 96 11.05 -4.42 -23.33
C LEU A 96 12.40 -5.06 -23.06
N LYS A 97 13.29 -4.31 -22.40
CA LYS A 97 14.58 -4.83 -21.91
C LYS A 97 14.51 -5.05 -20.40
N ILE A 98 15.22 -6.07 -19.93
CA ILE A 98 15.20 -6.44 -18.49
C ILE A 98 15.69 -5.30 -17.57
N GLU A 99 16.57 -4.43 -18.05
CA GLU A 99 17.11 -3.28 -17.32
C GLU A 99 16.05 -2.21 -17.05
N GLN A 100 14.94 -2.22 -17.79
CA GLN A 100 13.80 -1.29 -17.63
C GLN A 100 12.77 -1.79 -16.61
N VAL A 101 12.95 -3.04 -16.14
CA VAL A 101 12.01 -3.70 -15.25
C VAL A 101 12.48 -3.61 -13.81
N LYS A 102 11.62 -3.11 -12.94
CA LYS A 102 11.83 -3.18 -11.49
C LYS A 102 11.52 -4.59 -11.01
N ILE A 103 12.45 -5.20 -10.30
CA ILE A 103 12.34 -6.58 -9.82
C ILE A 103 12.36 -6.61 -8.30
N ASN A 104 11.31 -7.11 -7.70
CA ASN A 104 11.19 -7.36 -6.27
C ASN A 104 11.18 -8.87 -6.03
N LYS A 105 12.11 -9.37 -5.21
CA LYS A 105 12.21 -10.78 -4.82
C LYS A 105 11.81 -10.93 -3.36
N ILE A 106 10.84 -11.78 -3.09
CA ILE A 106 10.28 -12.02 -1.77
C ILE A 106 10.40 -13.51 -1.45
N ILE A 107 10.76 -13.79 -0.21
CA ILE A 107 10.76 -15.13 0.36
C ILE A 107 9.72 -15.19 1.47
N SER A 108 8.80 -16.15 1.40
CA SER A 108 7.74 -16.35 2.39
C SER A 108 8.18 -17.43 3.35
N LEU A 109 8.31 -17.08 4.61
CA LEU A 109 8.84 -17.94 5.67
C LEU A 109 7.77 -18.24 6.71
N LYS A 110 7.77 -19.47 7.22
CA LYS A 110 6.90 -19.89 8.31
C LYS A 110 7.68 -20.78 9.30
N TYR A 111 7.19 -20.90 10.52
CA TYR A 111 7.67 -21.96 11.40
C TYR A 111 7.11 -23.31 10.96
N GLU A 112 7.87 -24.35 11.17
CA GLU A 112 7.45 -25.74 10.93
C GLU A 112 6.14 -26.04 11.68
N ASN A 113 5.20 -26.70 11.00
CA ASN A 113 3.86 -27.02 11.51
C ASN A 113 3.04 -25.75 11.86
N THR A 114 3.17 -24.69 11.07
CA THR A 114 2.28 -23.54 11.10
C THR A 114 1.80 -23.19 9.69
N ASP A 115 0.56 -22.70 9.57
CA ASP A 115 -0.05 -22.37 8.28
C ASP A 115 0.24 -20.91 7.86
N SER A 116 0.61 -20.06 8.82
CA SER A 116 0.81 -18.63 8.56
C SER A 116 2.26 -18.33 8.19
N PHE A 117 2.45 -17.73 7.03
CA PHE A 117 3.75 -17.27 6.57
C PHE A 117 3.92 -15.74 6.69
N ILE A 118 5.16 -15.30 6.68
CA ILE A 118 5.55 -13.89 6.66
C ILE A 118 6.45 -13.64 5.46
N ASN A 119 6.10 -12.63 4.69
CA ASN A 119 6.86 -12.17 3.52
C ASN A 119 8.07 -11.34 3.96
N VAL A 120 9.24 -11.72 3.49
CA VAL A 120 10.51 -11.04 3.76
C VAL A 120 11.21 -10.73 2.44
N PRO A 121 11.71 -9.50 2.21
CA PRO A 121 12.55 -9.23 1.04
C PRO A 121 13.76 -10.17 1.02
N LEU A 122 14.04 -10.77 -0.14
CA LEU A 122 15.20 -11.64 -0.29
C LEU A 122 16.49 -10.85 -0.10
N LYS A 123 17.29 -11.29 0.86
CA LYS A 123 18.65 -10.82 1.17
C LYS A 123 19.51 -12.04 1.48
N ASN A 124 20.65 -11.85 2.17
CA ASN A 124 21.39 -12.98 2.69
C ASN A 124 20.59 -13.73 3.78
N LEU A 125 20.95 -14.99 4.03
CA LEU A 125 20.24 -15.88 4.96
C LEU A 125 20.05 -15.25 6.35
N SER A 126 21.12 -14.67 6.92
CA SER A 126 21.08 -14.06 8.26
C SER A 126 20.07 -12.91 8.35
N LEU A 127 20.02 -12.03 7.35
CA LEU A 127 19.07 -10.92 7.30
C LEU A 127 17.63 -11.40 7.06
N CYS A 128 17.41 -12.43 6.22
CA CYS A 128 16.10 -13.02 6.04
C CYS A 128 15.56 -13.58 7.37
N LEU A 129 16.37 -14.34 8.09
CA LEU A 129 16.02 -14.88 9.41
C LEU A 129 15.75 -13.79 10.45
N LYS A 130 16.61 -12.77 10.52
CA LYS A 130 16.44 -11.62 11.43
C LYS A 130 15.14 -10.87 11.15
N ASN A 131 14.86 -10.58 9.89
CA ASN A 131 13.64 -9.87 9.47
C ASN A 131 12.39 -10.70 9.74
N PHE A 132 12.42 -11.99 9.44
CA PHE A 132 11.34 -12.91 9.73
C PHE A 132 11.01 -12.91 11.23
N LYS A 133 12.00 -13.13 12.10
CA LYS A 133 11.81 -13.16 13.56
C LYS A 133 11.25 -11.83 14.08
N LYS A 134 11.76 -10.69 13.59
CA LYS A 134 11.26 -9.35 13.96
C LYS A 134 9.79 -9.19 13.58
N LEU A 135 9.43 -9.48 12.33
CA LEU A 135 8.06 -9.34 11.83
C LEU A 135 7.11 -10.32 12.51
N TYR A 136 7.57 -11.56 12.76
CA TYR A 136 6.78 -12.57 13.46
C TYR A 136 6.46 -12.13 14.90
N LYS A 137 7.48 -11.65 15.64
CA LYS A 137 7.28 -11.13 17.00
C LYS A 137 6.35 -9.93 17.02
N ASN A 138 6.45 -9.02 16.05
CA ASN A 138 5.54 -7.87 15.96
C ASN A 138 4.09 -8.28 15.69
N ARG A 139 3.89 -9.34 14.89
CA ARG A 139 2.55 -9.81 14.52
C ARG A 139 1.88 -10.68 15.59
N TYR A 140 2.66 -11.55 16.23
CA TYR A 140 2.12 -12.57 17.14
C TYR A 140 2.52 -12.37 18.61
N GLY A 141 3.44 -11.46 18.91
CA GLY A 141 3.91 -11.18 20.27
C GLY A 141 5.00 -12.12 20.81
N PHE A 142 5.23 -13.26 20.18
CA PHE A 142 6.17 -14.29 20.63
C PHE A 142 6.99 -14.88 19.46
N LEU A 143 7.97 -15.71 19.79
CA LEU A 143 8.75 -16.51 18.84
C LEU A 143 8.71 -17.97 19.25
N HIS A 144 8.65 -18.89 18.27
CA HIS A 144 8.80 -20.31 18.56
C HIS A 144 10.27 -20.67 18.77
N GLY A 145 10.66 -20.97 20.02
CA GLY A 145 11.98 -21.54 20.33
C GLY A 145 12.08 -22.99 19.84
N GLY A 146 13.19 -23.33 19.19
CA GLY A 146 13.48 -24.70 18.77
C GLY A 146 12.79 -25.20 17.51
N LYS A 147 11.83 -24.47 16.93
CA LYS A 147 11.20 -24.86 15.64
C LYS A 147 12.06 -24.44 14.44
N ASN A 148 12.09 -25.31 13.44
CA ASN A 148 12.68 -24.99 12.15
C ASN A 148 11.92 -23.88 11.44
N ILE A 149 12.62 -23.10 10.60
CA ILE A 149 12.02 -22.13 9.70
C ILE A 149 11.98 -22.74 8.31
N ILE A 150 10.79 -22.78 7.74
CA ILE A 150 10.50 -23.36 6.44
C ILE A 150 10.28 -22.25 5.44
N ILE A 151 10.81 -22.41 4.24
CA ILE A 151 10.43 -21.59 3.09
C ILE A 151 9.11 -22.14 2.56
N ASP A 152 8.04 -21.41 2.72
CA ASP A 152 6.73 -21.77 2.18
C ASP A 152 6.75 -21.65 0.65
N HIS A 153 7.00 -20.46 0.16
CA HIS A 153 7.17 -20.18 -1.26
C HIS A 153 8.10 -19.00 -1.49
N ILE A 154 8.52 -18.83 -2.73
CA ILE A 154 9.18 -17.61 -3.22
C ILE A 154 8.26 -16.89 -4.19
N SER A 155 8.35 -15.56 -4.20
CA SER A 155 7.58 -14.69 -5.09
C SER A 155 8.49 -13.69 -5.77
N ILE A 156 8.29 -13.50 -7.06
CA ILE A 156 8.90 -12.41 -7.82
C ILE A 156 7.79 -11.49 -8.33
N GLU A 157 7.96 -10.21 -8.10
CA GLU A 157 7.17 -9.15 -8.70
C GLU A 157 8.05 -8.37 -9.67
N MET A 158 7.66 -8.35 -10.93
CA MET A 158 8.31 -7.58 -11.99
C MET A 158 7.36 -6.51 -12.46
N SER A 159 7.81 -5.25 -12.51
CA SER A 159 6.96 -4.13 -12.93
C SER A 159 7.68 -3.18 -13.88
N ILE A 160 6.90 -2.63 -14.81
CA ILE A 160 7.33 -1.59 -15.73
C ILE A 160 6.85 -0.26 -15.18
N HIS A 161 7.77 0.69 -15.02
CA HIS A 161 7.44 2.01 -14.49
C HIS A 161 6.63 2.82 -15.51
N ASN A 162 5.45 3.26 -15.12
CA ASN A 162 4.64 4.15 -15.95
C ASN A 162 5.25 5.57 -15.91
N LYS A 163 5.73 6.07 -17.05
CA LYS A 163 6.41 7.38 -17.16
C LYS A 163 5.57 8.57 -16.69
N ASN A 164 4.27 8.39 -16.48
CA ASN A 164 3.33 9.44 -16.08
C ASN A 164 3.31 9.73 -14.56
N SER A 165 4.15 9.08 -13.75
CA SER A 165 4.11 9.18 -12.29
C SER A 165 4.96 10.31 -11.67
N ASN A 166 5.59 11.17 -12.47
CA ASN A 166 6.38 12.30 -11.94
C ASN A 166 5.48 13.46 -11.49
N ILE A 167 4.87 13.32 -10.32
CA ILE A 167 4.18 14.44 -9.66
C ILE A 167 5.25 15.32 -9.02
N LYS A 168 5.49 16.51 -9.61
CA LYS A 168 6.35 17.52 -8.98
C LYS A 168 5.66 18.04 -7.71
N THR A 169 6.24 17.79 -6.56
CA THR A 169 5.82 18.39 -5.29
C THR A 169 6.41 19.80 -5.19
N ASN A 170 5.60 20.80 -5.44
CA ASN A 170 5.97 22.19 -5.16
C ASN A 170 5.63 22.53 -3.71
N GLN A 171 6.43 23.36 -3.05
CA GLN A 171 6.08 23.92 -1.74
C GLN A 171 4.79 24.75 -1.87
N ILE A 172 3.75 24.34 -1.14
CA ILE A 172 2.43 24.97 -1.19
C ILE A 172 2.34 26.00 -0.07
N LYS A 173 2.15 27.28 -0.43
CA LYS A 173 1.89 28.36 0.54
C LYS A 173 0.43 28.32 0.99
N LYS A 174 0.19 28.21 2.30
CA LYS A 174 -1.15 28.18 2.89
C LYS A 174 -1.86 29.53 2.73
N ASN A 175 -3.12 29.51 2.27
CA ASN A 175 -3.99 30.68 2.14
C ASN A 175 -5.28 30.47 2.94
N TYR A 176 -5.53 31.31 3.94
CA TYR A 176 -6.73 31.25 4.78
C TYR A 176 -7.83 32.23 4.37
N ASN A 177 -7.57 33.10 3.37
CA ASN A 177 -8.51 34.10 2.89
C ASN A 177 -9.39 33.60 1.75
N VAL A 178 -10.12 32.49 1.99
CA VAL A 178 -10.96 31.86 0.97
C VAL A 178 -12.38 32.42 1.05
N LYS A 179 -12.90 33.01 -0.06
CA LYS A 179 -14.28 33.51 -0.14
C LYS A 179 -15.26 32.35 -0.21
N ASN A 180 -16.26 32.33 0.67
CA ASN A 180 -17.38 31.41 0.57
C ASN A 180 -18.36 31.79 -0.53
N ASN A 181 -19.16 30.83 -1.00
CA ASN A 181 -20.19 31.02 -2.04
C ASN A 181 -21.62 31.06 -1.48
N GLY A 182 -21.77 31.13 -0.16
CA GLY A 182 -23.04 31.12 0.50
C GLY A 182 -23.01 30.32 1.79
N TYR A 183 -24.18 30.08 2.32
CA TYR A 183 -24.37 29.33 3.57
C TYR A 183 -25.49 28.31 3.39
N CYS A 184 -25.39 27.17 4.08
CA CYS A 184 -26.47 26.23 4.25
C CYS A 184 -26.68 25.89 5.72
N ARG A 185 -27.85 25.39 6.06
CA ARG A 185 -28.17 24.84 7.37
C ARG A 185 -28.04 23.32 7.29
N THR A 186 -27.20 22.76 8.13
CA THR A 186 -26.97 21.31 8.13
C THR A 186 -27.00 20.77 9.56
N PHE A 187 -27.36 19.49 9.69
CA PHE A 187 -27.40 18.80 10.99
C PHE A 187 -26.05 18.16 11.25
N ILE A 188 -25.35 18.62 12.28
CA ILE A 188 -24.02 18.13 12.67
C ILE A 188 -23.98 17.94 14.19
N ARG A 189 -23.58 16.76 14.67
CA ARG A 189 -23.44 16.42 16.09
C ARG A 189 -24.70 16.82 16.89
N ASN A 190 -25.84 16.30 16.48
CA ASN A 190 -27.15 16.49 17.08
C ASN A 190 -27.68 17.94 17.10
N ASN A 191 -27.11 18.85 16.32
CA ASN A 191 -27.56 20.24 16.22
C ASN A 191 -27.56 20.77 14.79
N PHE A 192 -28.50 21.68 14.49
CA PHE A 192 -28.46 22.42 13.23
C PHE A 192 -27.45 23.54 13.30
N LYS A 193 -26.47 23.53 12.37
CA LYS A 193 -25.46 24.58 12.24
C LYS A 193 -25.56 25.26 10.89
N ARG A 194 -25.29 26.55 10.86
CA ARG A 194 -25.11 27.33 9.63
C ARG A 194 -23.66 27.21 9.21
N ILE A 195 -23.40 26.56 8.07
CA ILE A 195 -22.06 26.34 7.54
C ILE A 195 -21.83 27.10 6.24
N LYS A 196 -20.58 27.44 5.95
CA LYS A 196 -20.17 28.11 4.72
C LYS A 196 -20.10 27.09 3.58
N ILE A 197 -20.53 27.49 2.40
CA ILE A 197 -20.44 26.68 1.17
C ILE A 197 -19.28 27.21 0.34
N TYR A 198 -18.46 26.28 -0.16
CA TYR A 198 -17.37 26.57 -1.08
C TYR A 198 -17.52 25.75 -2.36
N LYS A 199 -17.38 26.38 -3.52
CA LYS A 199 -17.34 25.66 -4.79
C LYS A 199 -15.94 25.13 -5.04
N ARG A 200 -15.79 23.81 -5.16
CA ARG A 200 -14.49 23.13 -5.31
C ARG A 200 -13.66 23.65 -6.49
N ASN A 201 -14.31 23.92 -7.63
CA ASN A 201 -13.64 24.45 -8.82
C ASN A 201 -13.08 25.87 -8.65
N LYS A 202 -13.42 26.59 -7.56
CA LYS A 202 -12.89 27.90 -7.21
C LYS A 202 -11.76 27.83 -6.18
N LEU A 203 -11.54 26.65 -5.57
CA LEU A 203 -10.45 26.44 -4.61
C LEU A 203 -9.12 26.21 -5.34
N LYS A 204 -8.06 26.80 -4.78
CA LYS A 204 -6.69 26.71 -5.31
C LYS A 204 -5.83 25.85 -4.38
N PHE A 205 -4.70 25.40 -4.89
CA PHE A 205 -3.69 24.73 -4.05
C PHE A 205 -3.24 25.64 -2.91
N GLY A 206 -3.26 25.12 -1.68
CA GLY A 206 -2.92 25.88 -0.48
C GLY A 206 -4.08 26.58 0.21
N ASP A 207 -5.27 26.63 -0.38
CA ASP A 207 -6.45 27.18 0.29
C ASP A 207 -6.81 26.36 1.51
N CYS A 208 -6.92 27.05 2.66
CA CYS A 208 -7.25 26.47 3.95
C CYS A 208 -8.59 27.03 4.44
N ILE A 209 -9.49 26.15 4.83
CA ILE A 209 -10.83 26.48 5.30
C ILE A 209 -10.98 25.91 6.72
N ASN A 210 -11.33 26.78 7.67
CA ASN A 210 -11.67 26.34 9.00
C ASN A 210 -13.14 25.92 9.05
N GLY A 211 -13.40 24.69 9.49
CA GLY A 211 -14.74 24.13 9.65
C GLY A 211 -15.40 24.50 10.99
N PRO A 212 -16.68 24.16 11.14
CA PRO A 212 -17.44 24.34 12.36
C PRO A 212 -17.03 23.33 13.45
#